data_9ae3728cbf5035f40c9135a0788c7c14
#
_entry.id   9ae3728cbf5035f40c9135a0788c7c14
#
_cell.length_a   1.000
_cell.length_b   1.000
_cell.length_c   1.000
_cell.angle_alpha   90.00
_cell.angle_beta   90.00
_cell.angle_gamma   90.00
#
_symmetry.space_group_name_H-M   'P 1'
#
loop_
_entity.id
_entity.type
_entity.pdbx_description
1 polymer ?
#
loop_
_entity_poly.entity_id
_entity_poly.type
_entity_poly.pdbx_seq_one_letter_code
_entity_poly.pdbx_strand_id
1 'polypeptide(L)'
;MSVTLRPFTREEYHDFWRRYVPDPIMDPKPYRYQQEHVECSFRYDQTRRDWYPVFGIFTEDGHAVGSLSLKRIDRQKNQCELGIMMVDDSCKNRGYGTEAIRQAIRMAREEYGLVRLLADTMGSNLRMQHILEKLGFRFLERTLNVYDMNGRMEDRLDYVLDLTKEE
;
A
#
# COMPACT_ATOMS: atom_id res chain seq x y z
N MET A 1 -8.35 4.48 15.67
CA MET A 1 -6.97 3.97 15.79
C MET A 1 -6.02 4.93 15.13
N SER A 2 -5.05 5.45 15.89
CA SER A 2 -4.09 6.41 15.36
C SER A 2 -2.87 5.67 14.82
N VAL A 3 -2.48 6.02 13.60
CA VAL A 3 -1.23 5.58 12.99
C VAL A 3 -0.47 6.77 12.44
N THR A 4 0.82 6.62 12.22
CA THR A 4 1.68 7.62 11.59
C THR A 4 2.33 7.01 10.35
N LEU A 5 2.24 7.72 9.23
CA LEU A 5 3.01 7.39 8.04
C LEU A 5 4.34 8.14 8.09
N ARG A 6 5.44 7.40 8.06
CA ARG A 6 6.76 7.97 7.93
C ARG A 6 7.71 6.99 7.29
N PRO A 7 8.83 7.45 6.72
CA PRO A 7 9.84 6.53 6.19
C PRO A 7 10.35 5.57 7.26
N PHE A 8 10.68 4.36 6.84
CA PHE A 8 11.38 3.40 7.70
C PHE A 8 12.83 3.84 7.91
N THR A 9 13.34 3.67 9.14
CA THR A 9 14.79 3.53 9.32
C THR A 9 15.21 2.16 8.79
N ARG A 10 16.51 1.95 8.54
CA ARG A 10 17.01 0.65 8.10
C ARG A 10 16.63 -0.45 9.09
N GLU A 11 16.81 -0.20 10.36
CA GLU A 11 16.52 -1.16 11.43
C GLU A 11 15.03 -1.54 11.47
N GLU A 12 14.16 -0.54 11.38
CA GLU A 12 12.71 -0.74 11.35
C GLU A 12 12.27 -1.52 10.11
N TYR A 13 12.88 -1.25 8.97
CA TYR A 13 12.59 -1.94 7.72
C TYR A 13 12.93 -3.42 7.81
N HIS A 14 14.13 -3.75 8.32
CA HIS A 14 14.53 -5.14 8.53
C HIS A 14 13.64 -5.84 9.55
N ASP A 15 13.31 -5.16 10.65
CA ASP A 15 12.40 -5.71 11.67
C ASP A 15 11.02 -6.03 11.08
N PHE A 16 10.48 -5.11 10.28
CA PHE A 16 9.20 -5.33 9.60
C PHE A 16 9.23 -6.59 8.76
N TRP A 17 10.25 -6.76 7.92
CA TRP A 17 10.34 -7.90 7.03
C TRP A 17 10.66 -9.21 7.75
N ARG A 18 11.29 -9.16 8.92
CA ARG A 18 11.43 -10.36 9.76
C ARG A 18 10.10 -10.84 10.30
N ARG A 19 9.20 -9.92 10.61
CA ARG A 19 7.87 -10.25 11.16
C ARG A 19 6.81 -10.52 10.09
N TYR A 20 7.09 -10.19 8.85
CA TYR A 20 6.12 -10.31 7.77
C TYR A 20 5.66 -11.75 7.58
N VAL A 21 4.33 -11.94 7.58
CA VAL A 21 3.68 -13.20 7.26
C VAL A 21 2.69 -12.95 6.13
N PRO A 22 2.93 -13.49 4.94
CA PRO A 22 2.05 -13.24 3.81
C PRO A 22 0.67 -13.84 4.03
N ASP A 23 -0.34 -13.14 3.51
CA ASP A 23 -1.69 -13.67 3.41
C ASP A 23 -1.69 -14.73 2.29
N PRO A 24 -2.00 -16.00 2.59
CA PRO A 24 -1.93 -17.05 1.56
C PRO A 24 -2.92 -16.85 0.41
N ILE A 25 -3.96 -16.06 0.61
CA ILE A 25 -4.92 -15.74 -0.46
C ILE A 25 -4.33 -14.69 -1.40
N MET A 26 -3.67 -13.66 -0.84
CA MET A 26 -3.15 -12.51 -1.59
C MET A 26 -1.75 -12.74 -2.12
N ASP A 27 -0.95 -13.56 -1.43
CA ASP A 27 0.41 -13.91 -1.83
C ASP A 27 0.68 -15.35 -1.42
N PRO A 28 0.39 -16.32 -2.31
CA PRO A 28 0.51 -17.74 -1.99
C PRO A 28 1.93 -18.26 -1.96
N LYS A 29 2.93 -17.41 -2.28
CA LYS A 29 4.32 -17.83 -2.29
C LYS A 29 4.87 -17.91 -0.88
N PRO A 30 5.71 -18.93 -0.57
CA PRO A 30 6.40 -18.96 0.71
C PRO A 30 7.28 -17.73 0.88
N TYR A 31 7.27 -17.15 2.07
CA TYR A 31 8.13 -16.03 2.41
C TYR A 31 9.12 -16.42 3.48
N ARG A 32 10.37 -16.03 3.27
CA ARG A 32 11.44 -16.20 4.25
C ARG A 32 12.28 -14.92 4.24
N TYR A 33 12.52 -14.36 5.43
CA TYR A 33 13.40 -13.21 5.55
C TYR A 33 14.80 -13.55 5.08
N GLN A 34 15.36 -12.73 4.19
CA GLN A 34 16.74 -12.82 3.69
C GLN A 34 17.36 -11.43 3.83
N GLN A 35 18.32 -11.32 4.73
CA GLN A 35 18.94 -10.05 5.10
C GLN A 35 19.46 -9.29 3.88
N GLU A 36 20.14 -9.95 2.97
CA GLU A 36 20.73 -9.30 1.79
C GLU A 36 19.66 -8.76 0.84
N HIS A 37 18.58 -9.49 0.63
CA HIS A 37 17.46 -9.04 -0.20
C HIS A 37 16.76 -7.83 0.40
N VAL A 38 16.51 -7.88 1.69
CA VAL A 38 15.83 -6.78 2.39
C VAL A 38 16.72 -5.54 2.41
N GLU A 39 18.03 -5.72 2.62
CA GLU A 39 18.97 -4.60 2.58
C GLU A 39 19.04 -3.98 1.18
N CYS A 40 19.07 -4.78 0.12
CA CYS A 40 19.03 -4.28 -1.25
C CYS A 40 17.76 -3.50 -1.54
N SER A 41 16.61 -4.01 -1.09
CA SER A 41 15.33 -3.33 -1.24
C SER A 41 15.31 -2.00 -0.50
N PHE A 42 15.83 -1.97 0.73
CA PHE A 42 15.91 -0.74 1.51
C PHE A 42 16.75 0.31 0.79
N ARG A 43 17.94 -0.05 0.32
CA ARG A 43 18.83 0.86 -0.41
C ARG A 43 18.18 1.36 -1.70
N TYR A 44 17.54 0.48 -2.42
CA TYR A 44 16.85 0.84 -3.66
C TYR A 44 15.73 1.85 -3.39
N ASP A 45 14.95 1.64 -2.35
CA ASP A 45 13.89 2.57 -1.98
C ASP A 45 14.43 3.96 -1.67
N GLN A 46 15.63 4.08 -1.08
CA GLN A 46 16.25 5.38 -0.80
C GLN A 46 16.59 6.15 -2.08
N THR A 47 16.88 5.45 -3.18
CA THR A 47 17.27 6.09 -4.45
C THR A 47 16.08 6.61 -5.24
N ARG A 48 14.85 6.20 -4.90
CA ARG A 48 13.65 6.56 -5.69
C ARG A 48 12.56 7.25 -4.88
N ARG A 49 12.92 7.89 -3.77
CA ARG A 49 11.95 8.54 -2.87
C ARG A 49 11.16 9.65 -3.54
N ASP A 50 11.71 10.28 -4.57
CA ASP A 50 11.05 11.39 -5.27
C ASP A 50 9.87 10.95 -6.13
N TRP A 51 9.90 9.69 -6.59
CA TRP A 51 8.87 9.19 -7.50
C TRP A 51 8.24 7.87 -7.08
N TYR A 52 8.73 7.27 -6.00
CA TYR A 52 8.18 6.02 -5.45
C TYR A 52 8.45 5.95 -3.94
N PRO A 53 7.93 6.90 -3.17
CA PRO A 53 8.17 6.89 -1.71
C PRO A 53 7.47 5.73 -1.03
N VAL A 54 8.19 5.11 -0.07
CA VAL A 54 7.68 4.01 0.76
C VAL A 54 7.66 4.46 2.21
N PHE A 55 6.55 4.22 2.88
CA PHE A 55 6.34 4.60 4.27
C PHE A 55 5.99 3.38 5.10
N GLY A 56 6.44 3.38 6.35
CA GLY A 56 5.91 2.47 7.35
C GLY A 56 4.60 3.03 7.93
N ILE A 57 3.71 2.13 8.29
CA ILE A 57 2.49 2.46 9.03
C ILE A 57 2.78 2.12 10.48
N PHE A 58 2.97 3.14 11.32
CA PHE A 58 3.40 2.96 12.70
C PHE A 58 2.26 3.22 13.67
N THR A 59 2.10 2.35 14.65
CA THR A 59 1.20 2.56 15.78
C THR A 59 1.87 3.46 16.82
N GLU A 60 1.11 3.87 17.85
CA GLU A 60 1.62 4.76 18.90
C GLU A 60 2.80 4.18 19.68
N ASP A 61 2.88 2.85 19.79
CA ASP A 61 4.00 2.17 20.44
C ASP A 61 5.27 2.09 19.57
N GLY A 62 5.23 2.64 18.36
CA GLY A 62 6.37 2.70 17.46
C GLY A 62 6.60 1.46 16.61
N HIS A 63 5.70 0.49 16.64
CA HIS A 63 5.79 -0.70 15.79
C HIS A 63 5.14 -0.48 14.42
N ALA A 64 5.81 -0.93 13.37
CA ALA A 64 5.25 -0.89 12.03
C ALA A 64 4.28 -2.06 11.85
N VAL A 65 3.03 -1.75 11.57
CA VAL A 65 1.97 -2.75 11.32
C VAL A 65 1.72 -2.95 9.82
N GLY A 66 2.29 -2.10 8.99
CA GLY A 66 2.14 -2.19 7.55
C GLY A 66 3.12 -1.30 6.82
N SER A 67 3.02 -1.34 5.50
CA SER A 67 3.79 -0.51 4.59
C SER A 67 2.83 0.10 3.56
N LEU A 68 3.04 1.35 3.24
CA LEU A 68 2.25 2.07 2.24
C LEU A 68 3.21 2.78 1.29
N SER A 69 2.91 2.75 0.01
CA SER A 69 3.72 3.43 -0.99
C SER A 69 2.86 4.26 -1.92
N LEU A 70 3.43 5.37 -2.39
CA LEU A 70 2.91 6.15 -3.51
C LEU A 70 3.75 5.77 -4.72
N LYS A 71 3.20 4.90 -5.56
CA LYS A 71 3.95 4.25 -6.63
C LYS A 71 3.95 5.10 -7.89
N ARG A 72 5.14 5.27 -8.49
CA ARG A 72 5.29 5.85 -9.82
C ARG A 72 4.60 7.21 -9.96
N ILE A 73 5.03 8.16 -9.13
CA ILE A 73 4.51 9.53 -9.22
C ILE A 73 4.83 10.08 -10.62
N ASP A 74 3.77 10.38 -11.38
CA ASP A 74 3.83 10.91 -12.73
C ASP A 74 3.53 12.40 -12.68
N ARG A 75 4.57 13.21 -12.92
CA ARG A 75 4.45 14.68 -12.84
C ARG A 75 3.79 15.31 -14.06
N GLN A 76 3.70 14.60 -15.17
CA GLN A 76 2.97 15.09 -16.34
C GLN A 76 1.47 15.01 -16.11
N LYS A 77 1.01 13.92 -15.52
CA LYS A 77 -0.42 13.70 -15.22
C LYS A 77 -0.77 14.07 -13.77
N ASN A 78 0.20 14.34 -12.93
CA ASN A 78 0.04 14.59 -11.50
C ASN A 78 -0.79 13.51 -10.80
N GLN A 79 -0.37 12.28 -10.99
CA GLN A 79 -1.04 11.11 -10.41
C GLN A 79 -0.02 10.07 -9.96
N CYS A 80 -0.46 9.17 -9.10
CA CYS A 80 0.32 7.99 -8.72
C CYS A 80 -0.62 6.84 -8.35
N GLU A 81 -0.03 5.68 -8.08
CA GLU A 81 -0.73 4.49 -7.62
C GLU A 81 -0.50 4.29 -6.13
N LEU A 82 -1.54 3.91 -5.42
CA LEU A 82 -1.46 3.56 -4.00
C LEU A 82 -1.10 2.09 -3.86
N GLY A 83 -0.11 1.78 -3.02
CA GLY A 83 0.19 0.42 -2.59
C GLY A 83 0.12 0.33 -1.07
N ILE A 84 -0.45 -0.74 -0.54
CA ILE A 84 -0.54 -0.96 0.89
C ILE A 84 -0.48 -2.46 1.19
N MET A 85 0.22 -2.80 2.28
CA MET A 85 0.24 -4.15 2.81
C MET A 85 0.36 -4.11 4.32
N MET A 86 -0.21 -5.10 4.99
CA MET A 86 -0.09 -5.27 6.44
C MET A 86 0.96 -6.33 6.75
N VAL A 87 1.58 -6.22 7.93
CA VAL A 87 2.67 -7.11 8.33
C VAL A 87 2.20 -8.55 8.52
N ASP A 88 0.97 -8.73 9.01
CA ASP A 88 0.33 -10.04 9.16
C ASP A 88 -1.19 -9.88 9.36
N ASP A 89 -1.90 -11.00 9.49
CA ASP A 89 -3.35 -10.98 9.65
C ASP A 89 -3.82 -10.36 10.97
N SER A 90 -2.99 -10.39 12.02
CA SER A 90 -3.36 -9.82 13.32
C SER A 90 -3.54 -8.30 13.25
N CYS A 91 -2.93 -7.66 12.26
CA CYS A 91 -3.01 -6.20 12.05
C CYS A 91 -4.18 -5.80 11.16
N LYS A 92 -4.93 -6.75 10.61
CA LYS A 92 -6.08 -6.47 9.77
C LYS A 92 -7.35 -6.26 10.60
N ASN A 93 -8.35 -5.60 10.02
CA ASN A 93 -9.65 -5.30 10.67
C ASN A 93 -9.56 -4.46 11.94
N ARG A 94 -8.47 -3.69 12.09
CA ARG A 94 -8.29 -2.78 13.24
C ARG A 94 -8.40 -1.30 12.85
N GLY A 95 -8.70 -1.03 11.58
CA GLY A 95 -8.81 0.34 11.07
C GLY A 95 -7.47 0.98 10.71
N TYR A 96 -6.35 0.28 10.86
CA TYR A 96 -5.02 0.83 10.55
C TYR A 96 -4.87 1.16 9.05
N GLY A 97 -5.31 0.24 8.18
CA GLY A 97 -5.22 0.45 6.74
C GLY A 97 -6.07 1.62 6.27
N THR A 98 -7.29 1.73 6.78
CA THR A 98 -8.20 2.84 6.44
C THR A 98 -7.59 4.18 6.85
N GLU A 99 -7.08 4.27 8.07
CA GLU A 99 -6.45 5.50 8.58
C GLU A 99 -5.18 5.84 7.80
N ALA A 100 -4.36 4.83 7.48
CA ALA A 100 -3.16 5.03 6.68
C ALA A 100 -3.50 5.59 5.29
N ILE A 101 -4.54 5.05 4.64
CA ILE A 101 -4.96 5.53 3.33
C ILE A 101 -5.50 6.95 3.41
N ARG A 102 -6.25 7.30 4.48
CA ARG A 102 -6.67 8.70 4.68
C ARG A 102 -5.49 9.66 4.75
N GLN A 103 -4.45 9.29 5.49
CA GLN A 103 -3.23 10.10 5.58
C GLN A 103 -2.51 10.16 4.23
N ALA A 104 -2.46 9.06 3.50
CA ALA A 104 -1.84 9.02 2.17
C ALA A 104 -2.60 9.91 1.18
N ILE A 105 -3.91 9.93 1.23
CA ILE A 105 -4.75 10.83 0.40
C ILE A 105 -4.38 12.30 0.68
N ARG A 106 -4.30 12.67 1.96
CA ARG A 106 -3.93 14.02 2.35
C ARG A 106 -2.51 14.36 1.89
N MET A 107 -1.58 13.46 2.12
CA MET A 107 -0.18 13.61 1.72
C MET A 107 -0.06 13.79 0.20
N ALA A 108 -0.74 12.94 -0.57
CA ALA A 108 -0.73 13.02 -2.04
C ALA A 108 -1.23 14.38 -2.54
N ARG A 109 -2.27 14.89 -1.91
CA ARG A 109 -2.85 16.19 -2.27
C ARG A 109 -1.97 17.35 -1.82
N GLU A 110 -1.60 17.39 -0.55
CA GLU A 110 -0.99 18.56 0.09
C GLU A 110 0.53 18.61 -0.09
N GLU A 111 1.21 17.48 0.01
CA GLU A 111 2.68 17.43 -0.04
C GLU A 111 3.19 17.17 -1.46
N TYR A 112 2.50 16.35 -2.23
CA TYR A 112 2.92 15.98 -3.59
C TYR A 112 2.17 16.72 -4.69
N GLY A 113 1.13 17.47 -4.36
CA GLY A 113 0.37 18.26 -5.34
C GLY A 113 -0.32 17.43 -6.41
N LEU A 114 -0.67 16.18 -6.11
CA LEU A 114 -1.27 15.28 -7.06
C LEU A 114 -2.76 15.59 -7.23
N VAL A 115 -3.28 15.33 -8.41
CA VAL A 115 -4.71 15.54 -8.73
C VAL A 115 -5.48 14.23 -8.76
N ARG A 116 -4.77 13.09 -8.83
CA ARG A 116 -5.42 11.79 -8.94
C ARG A 116 -4.61 10.71 -8.25
N LEU A 117 -5.31 9.83 -7.54
CA LEU A 117 -4.73 8.67 -6.88
C LEU A 117 -5.39 7.42 -7.43
N LEU A 118 -4.60 6.52 -7.98
CA LEU A 118 -5.06 5.25 -8.51
C LEU A 118 -4.83 4.15 -7.49
N ALA A 119 -5.69 3.14 -7.48
CA ALA A 119 -5.53 1.96 -6.63
C ALA A 119 -6.07 0.75 -7.37
N ASP A 120 -5.50 -0.41 -7.09
CA ASP A 120 -6.03 -1.65 -7.59
C ASP A 120 -6.10 -2.71 -6.49
N THR A 121 -6.91 -3.72 -6.70
CA THR A 121 -7.03 -4.86 -5.80
C THR A 121 -7.55 -6.08 -6.55
N MET A 122 -7.35 -7.24 -5.96
CA MET A 122 -7.89 -8.48 -6.53
C MET A 122 -9.40 -8.59 -6.32
N GLY A 123 -10.06 -9.27 -7.25
CA GLY A 123 -11.51 -9.45 -7.20
C GLY A 123 -12.01 -10.16 -5.95
N SER A 124 -11.20 -11.03 -5.34
CA SER A 124 -11.53 -11.70 -4.08
C SER A 124 -11.29 -10.86 -2.84
N ASN A 125 -10.59 -9.72 -2.96
CA ASN A 125 -10.27 -8.87 -1.81
C ASN A 125 -11.41 -7.90 -1.50
N LEU A 126 -12.50 -8.41 -0.94
CA LEU A 126 -13.69 -7.62 -0.64
C LEU A 126 -13.41 -6.54 0.40
N ARG A 127 -12.50 -6.81 1.35
CA ARG A 127 -12.13 -5.85 2.39
C ARG A 127 -11.53 -4.58 1.77
N MET A 128 -10.57 -4.73 0.87
CA MET A 128 -9.94 -3.58 0.23
C MET A 128 -10.92 -2.82 -0.67
N GLN A 129 -11.77 -3.53 -1.41
CA GLN A 129 -12.81 -2.90 -2.22
C GLN A 129 -13.72 -2.02 -1.35
N HIS A 130 -14.13 -2.54 -0.21
CA HIS A 130 -14.97 -1.79 0.73
C HIS A 130 -14.27 -0.55 1.27
N ILE A 131 -12.99 -0.68 1.64
CA ILE A 131 -12.20 0.46 2.13
C ILE A 131 -12.08 1.54 1.05
N LEU A 132 -11.75 1.16 -0.18
CA LEU A 132 -11.60 2.11 -1.27
C LEU A 132 -12.91 2.85 -1.56
N GLU A 133 -14.02 2.13 -1.61
CA GLU A 133 -15.34 2.73 -1.82
C GLU A 133 -15.72 3.68 -0.69
N LYS A 134 -15.49 3.27 0.56
CA LYS A 134 -15.76 4.09 1.74
C LYS A 134 -14.96 5.39 1.72
N LEU A 135 -13.74 5.37 1.20
CA LEU A 135 -12.87 6.54 1.13
C LEU A 135 -13.09 7.39 -0.11
N GLY A 136 -14.09 7.06 -0.93
CA GLY A 136 -14.49 7.88 -2.06
C GLY A 136 -13.86 7.48 -3.39
N PHE A 137 -13.11 6.39 -3.44
CA PHE A 137 -12.58 5.90 -4.70
C PHE A 137 -13.73 5.40 -5.56
N ARG A 138 -13.64 5.68 -6.87
CA ARG A 138 -14.62 5.26 -7.87
C ARG A 138 -14.05 4.07 -8.64
N PHE A 139 -14.86 3.03 -8.81
CA PHE A 139 -14.50 1.88 -9.63
C PHE A 139 -14.38 2.30 -11.09
N LEU A 140 -13.30 1.87 -11.74
CA LEU A 140 -13.03 2.15 -13.16
C LEU A 140 -13.23 0.94 -14.04
N GLU A 141 -12.54 -0.15 -13.75
CA GLU A 141 -12.43 -1.26 -14.68
C GLU A 141 -12.12 -2.56 -13.96
N ARG A 142 -12.64 -3.66 -14.51
CA ARG A 142 -12.30 -5.02 -14.11
C ARG A 142 -11.56 -5.69 -15.26
N THR A 143 -10.35 -6.20 -14.99
CA THR A 143 -9.59 -6.99 -15.94
C THR A 143 -9.58 -8.43 -15.49
N LEU A 144 -10.05 -9.33 -16.35
CA LEU A 144 -10.20 -10.74 -16.01
C LEU A 144 -8.86 -11.47 -16.01
N ASN A 145 -8.69 -12.40 -15.09
CA ASN A 145 -7.60 -13.37 -15.06
C ASN A 145 -6.21 -12.74 -15.16
N VAL A 146 -5.95 -11.71 -14.34
CA VAL A 146 -4.66 -11.00 -14.33
C VAL A 146 -3.62 -11.72 -13.49
N TYR A 147 -4.03 -12.30 -12.36
CA TYR A 147 -3.11 -12.90 -11.40
C TYR A 147 -3.31 -14.41 -11.33
N ASP A 148 -2.21 -15.15 -11.40
CA ASP A 148 -2.20 -16.59 -11.16
C ASP A 148 -1.73 -16.85 -9.72
N MET A 149 -2.67 -17.27 -8.87
CA MET A 149 -2.44 -17.53 -7.46
C MET A 149 -2.38 -19.05 -7.23
N ASN A 150 -1.29 -19.67 -7.71
CA ASN A 150 -1.10 -21.13 -7.68
C ASN A 150 -2.26 -21.89 -8.38
N GLY A 151 -2.59 -21.47 -9.59
CA GLY A 151 -3.65 -22.08 -10.39
C GLY A 151 -5.03 -21.48 -10.20
N ARG A 152 -5.20 -20.62 -9.18
CA ARG A 152 -6.45 -19.86 -8.99
C ARG A 152 -6.27 -18.50 -9.67
N MET A 153 -6.99 -18.27 -10.74
CA MET A 153 -6.95 -17.00 -11.46
C MET A 153 -7.76 -15.94 -10.74
N GLU A 154 -7.20 -14.74 -10.63
CA GLU A 154 -7.84 -13.57 -9.99
C GLU A 154 -7.93 -12.41 -10.95
N ASP A 155 -9.04 -11.69 -10.85
CA ASP A 155 -9.24 -10.45 -11.61
C ASP A 155 -8.57 -9.28 -10.89
N ARG A 156 -8.25 -8.23 -11.66
CA ARG A 156 -7.83 -6.95 -11.11
C ARG A 156 -8.97 -5.95 -11.21
N LEU A 157 -9.25 -5.26 -10.10
CA LEU A 157 -10.21 -4.16 -10.06
C LEU A 157 -9.44 -2.85 -9.90
N ASP A 158 -9.66 -1.92 -10.81
CA ASP A 158 -9.01 -0.62 -10.82
C ASP A 158 -9.95 0.47 -10.30
N TYR A 159 -9.40 1.35 -9.47
CA TYR A 159 -10.14 2.44 -8.81
C TYR A 159 -9.37 3.75 -8.97
N VAL A 160 -10.09 4.87 -8.89
CA VAL A 160 -9.50 6.21 -8.92
C VAL A 160 -10.16 7.11 -7.89
N LEU A 161 -9.34 7.97 -7.28
CA LEU A 161 -9.80 9.05 -6.43
C LEU A 161 -9.36 10.38 -7.04
N ASP A 162 -10.33 11.29 -7.23
CA ASP A 162 -10.07 12.66 -7.66
C ASP A 162 -9.67 13.50 -6.43
N LEU A 163 -8.41 13.94 -6.40
CA LEU A 163 -7.86 14.70 -5.27
C LEU A 163 -8.17 16.21 -5.35
N THR A 164 -8.76 16.66 -6.45
CA THR A 164 -9.13 18.08 -6.61
C THR A 164 -10.46 18.41 -5.96
N LYS A 165 -11.25 17.41 -5.60
CA LYS A 165 -12.53 17.59 -4.90
C LYS A 165 -12.29 17.57 -3.40
N GLU A 166 -12.83 18.57 -2.72
CA GLU A 166 -12.88 18.57 -1.26
C GLU A 166 -13.98 17.63 -0.78
N GLU A 167 -13.77 17.02 0.37
CA GLU A 167 -14.76 16.18 1.02
C GLU A 167 -15.94 17.02 1.53
#